data_2560b842b5b2a4bd8d697ae3196d8a1c
#
_entry.id   2560b842b5b2a4bd8d697ae3196d8a1c
#
_cell.length_a   1.000
_cell.length_b   1.000
_cell.length_c   1.000
_cell.angle_alpha   90.00
_cell.angle_beta   90.00
_cell.angle_gamma   90.00
#
_symmetry.space_group_name_H-M   'P 1'
#
loop_
_entity.id
_entity.type
_entity.pdbx_description
1 polymer ?
#
loop_
_entity_poly.entity_id
_entity_poly.type
_entity_poly.pdbx_seq_one_letter_code
_entity_poly.pdbx_strand_id
1 'polypeptide(L)'
;MRSRSAAGARAALVSTTPPQPASSRKPRLATVLADPRIRLGTAATVILITAMAARRQHVGSYETGAFRAVNELPDSIYPPAWLIMQLGAFGAAPAAAGAAWLAGDRELAVRLLASGTGTWALAKVVKQAVRRPRPDALLARTRRRGRQAAGLGYLSGHAGVAAALGASALPRLGPAGRALVLVAVPVVGLTRIYAGAHLPLDIAGGAALGLAVDAAVALTGGPRPTVTQAQGPPARALGLWRGPGRPRDP
;
A
#
# COMPACT_ATOMS: atom_id res chain seq x y z
N MET A 1 -18.73 -50.73 70.76
CA MET A 1 -18.16 -51.45 69.63
C MET A 1 -17.97 -50.41 68.50
N ARG A 2 -16.80 -50.27 68.03
CA ARG A 2 -16.33 -49.13 67.16
C ARG A 2 -16.40 -49.58 65.72
N SER A 3 -17.12 -48.86 64.82
CA SER A 3 -17.03 -49.04 63.42
C SER A 3 -16.15 -47.93 62.80
N ARG A 4 -15.08 -48.33 62.12
CA ARG A 4 -14.15 -47.46 61.43
C ARG A 4 -14.69 -47.12 60.07
N SER A 5 -14.87 -45.83 59.79
CA SER A 5 -15.15 -45.26 58.42
C SER A 5 -13.90 -45.30 57.62
N ALA A 6 -13.95 -45.89 56.39
CA ALA A 6 -12.90 -45.89 55.45
C ALA A 6 -13.04 -44.62 54.57
N ALA A 7 -12.10 -43.69 54.69
CA ALA A 7 -12.00 -42.52 53.81
C ALA A 7 -11.28 -42.93 52.47
N GLY A 8 -12.03 -42.87 51.39
CA GLY A 8 -11.49 -43.15 50.07
C GLY A 8 -10.63 -41.96 49.55
N ALA A 9 -9.35 -42.23 49.34
CA ALA A 9 -8.43 -41.33 48.69
C ALA A 9 -8.73 -41.28 47.20
N ARG A 10 -9.25 -40.15 46.71
CA ARG A 10 -9.32 -39.86 45.27
C ARG A 10 -7.93 -39.39 44.82
N ALA A 11 -7.21 -40.23 44.09
CA ALA A 11 -6.01 -39.85 43.38
C ALA A 11 -6.36 -38.86 42.23
N ALA A 12 -5.92 -37.63 42.34
CA ALA A 12 -5.97 -36.65 41.26
C ALA A 12 -4.96 -37.04 40.17
N LEU A 13 -5.45 -37.51 39.04
CA LEU A 13 -4.65 -37.71 37.84
C LEU A 13 -4.24 -36.31 37.30
N VAL A 14 -3.02 -35.90 37.61
CA VAL A 14 -2.39 -34.74 36.99
C VAL A 14 -2.06 -35.12 35.54
N SER A 15 -2.88 -34.64 34.61
CA SER A 15 -2.64 -34.78 33.18
C SER A 15 -1.44 -33.90 32.78
N THR A 16 -0.28 -34.51 32.71
CA THR A 16 0.93 -33.88 32.16
C THR A 16 0.87 -33.93 30.62
N THR A 17 0.16 -33.00 30.00
CA THR A 17 0.26 -32.78 28.55
C THR A 17 1.65 -32.23 28.27
N PRO A 18 2.49 -32.91 27.44
CA PRO A 18 3.80 -32.39 27.10
C PRO A 18 3.67 -31.05 26.35
N PRO A 19 4.54 -30.07 26.62
CA PRO A 19 4.51 -28.81 25.89
C PRO A 19 4.67 -29.08 24.38
N GLN A 20 3.67 -28.66 23.61
CA GLN A 20 3.77 -28.75 22.16
C GLN A 20 4.97 -27.92 21.71
N PRO A 21 5.84 -28.47 20.84
CA PRO A 21 6.95 -27.71 20.31
C PRO A 21 6.40 -26.50 19.56
N ALA A 22 6.89 -25.32 19.92
CA ALA A 22 6.54 -24.08 19.23
C ALA A 22 6.81 -24.26 17.73
N SER A 23 5.75 -24.35 16.94
CA SER A 23 5.86 -24.47 15.48
C SER A 23 6.60 -23.23 14.96
N SER A 24 7.85 -23.39 14.56
CA SER A 24 8.63 -22.37 13.89
C SER A 24 8.05 -22.15 12.48
N ARG A 25 6.88 -21.51 12.42
CA ARG A 25 6.33 -21.05 11.14
C ARG A 25 7.28 -20.00 10.58
N LYS A 26 8.00 -20.35 9.52
CA LYS A 26 8.78 -19.38 8.75
C LYS A 26 7.88 -18.18 8.45
N PRO A 27 8.34 -16.94 8.70
CA PRO A 27 7.52 -15.77 8.46
C PRO A 27 7.06 -15.78 7.00
N ARG A 28 5.77 -15.61 6.75
CA ARG A 28 5.26 -15.51 5.39
C ARG A 28 5.86 -14.27 4.74
N LEU A 29 6.25 -14.33 3.46
CA LEU A 29 6.82 -13.20 2.71
C LEU A 29 6.04 -11.90 2.90
N ALA A 30 4.70 -11.99 2.95
CA ALA A 30 3.83 -10.86 3.23
C ALA A 30 4.09 -10.20 4.60
N THR A 31 4.43 -10.99 5.63
CA THR A 31 4.76 -10.49 6.98
C THR A 31 6.10 -9.78 6.99
N VAL A 32 7.07 -10.32 6.25
CA VAL A 32 8.41 -9.71 6.10
C VAL A 32 8.30 -8.36 5.38
N LEU A 33 7.54 -8.29 4.28
CA LEU A 33 7.32 -7.05 3.52
C LEU A 33 6.45 -6.02 4.26
N ALA A 34 5.70 -6.44 5.29
CA ALA A 34 4.96 -5.54 6.15
C ALA A 34 5.86 -4.77 7.14
N ASP A 35 7.10 -5.26 7.41
CA ASP A 35 8.05 -4.56 8.27
C ASP A 35 8.53 -3.27 7.59
N PRO A 36 8.33 -2.08 8.21
CA PRO A 36 8.72 -0.82 7.61
C PRO A 36 10.23 -0.67 7.43
N ARG A 37 11.06 -1.34 8.24
CA ARG A 37 12.52 -1.32 8.08
C ARG A 37 12.97 -2.06 6.83
N ILE A 38 12.41 -3.24 6.59
CA ILE A 38 12.67 -4.05 5.39
C ILE A 38 12.17 -3.31 4.15
N ARG A 39 10.97 -2.75 4.23
CA ARG A 39 10.39 -1.97 3.14
C ARG A 39 11.24 -0.75 2.80
N LEU A 40 11.73 -0.03 3.80
CA LEU A 40 12.63 1.12 3.62
C LEU A 40 13.94 0.70 2.94
N GLY A 41 14.60 -0.36 3.43
CA GLY A 41 15.84 -0.86 2.85
C GLY A 41 15.67 -1.33 1.40
N THR A 42 14.63 -2.13 1.13
CA THR A 42 14.32 -2.60 -0.23
C THR A 42 14.03 -1.43 -1.17
N ALA A 43 13.21 -0.47 -0.73
CA ALA A 43 12.87 0.70 -1.52
C ALA A 43 14.09 1.58 -1.80
N ALA A 44 14.96 1.80 -0.82
CA ALA A 44 16.22 2.53 -0.98
C ALA A 44 17.15 1.85 -2.02
N THR A 45 17.25 0.53 -1.99
CA THR A 45 18.00 -0.24 -2.98
C THR A 45 17.44 -0.06 -4.39
N VAL A 46 16.12 -0.15 -4.55
CA VAL A 46 15.47 0.07 -5.86
C VAL A 46 15.69 1.50 -6.36
N ILE A 47 15.57 2.51 -5.49
CA ILE A 47 15.84 3.91 -5.85
C ILE A 47 17.29 4.05 -6.33
N LEU A 48 18.25 3.48 -5.61
CA LEU A 48 19.66 3.58 -5.96
C LEU A 48 19.95 2.94 -7.32
N ILE A 49 19.48 1.70 -7.54
CA ILE A 49 19.69 0.97 -8.81
C ILE A 49 19.06 1.73 -9.97
N THR A 50 17.79 2.16 -9.83
CA THR A 50 17.08 2.86 -10.91
C THR A 50 17.63 4.26 -11.15
N ALA A 51 18.13 4.96 -10.10
CA ALA A 51 18.78 6.25 -10.23
C ALA A 51 20.13 6.14 -10.97
N MET A 52 20.95 5.14 -10.63
CA MET A 52 22.22 4.90 -11.33
C MET A 52 21.99 4.56 -12.81
N ALA A 53 20.99 3.72 -13.11
CA ALA A 53 20.62 3.42 -14.50
C ALA A 53 20.11 4.68 -15.23
N ALA A 54 19.25 5.46 -14.58
CA ALA A 54 18.68 6.69 -15.14
C ALA A 54 19.72 7.78 -15.43
N ARG A 55 20.77 7.89 -14.61
CA ARG A 55 21.88 8.85 -14.84
C ARG A 55 22.67 8.60 -16.10
N ARG A 56 22.69 7.37 -16.61
CA ARG A 56 23.36 7.05 -17.87
C ARG A 56 22.70 7.69 -19.09
N GLN A 57 21.51 8.22 -18.93
CA GLN A 57 20.67 8.85 -19.99
C GLN A 57 20.48 7.97 -21.24
N HIS A 58 20.86 6.70 -21.16
CA HIS A 58 20.66 5.70 -22.19
C HIS A 58 19.40 4.89 -21.88
N VAL A 59 18.55 4.70 -22.89
CA VAL A 59 17.33 3.87 -22.77
C VAL A 59 17.61 2.54 -23.45
N GLY A 60 17.75 1.47 -22.67
CA GLY A 60 17.99 0.15 -23.21
C GLY A 60 16.81 -0.40 -24.00
N SER A 61 17.06 -1.45 -24.80
CA SER A 61 16.05 -2.06 -25.68
C SER A 61 14.81 -2.55 -24.91
N TYR A 62 14.99 -3.18 -23.75
CA TYR A 62 13.88 -3.64 -22.89
C TYR A 62 13.03 -2.48 -22.36
N GLU A 63 13.66 -1.40 -21.89
CA GLU A 63 12.93 -0.22 -21.41
C GLU A 63 12.17 0.46 -22.54
N THR A 64 12.80 0.57 -23.73
CA THR A 64 12.19 1.11 -24.94
C THR A 64 11.01 0.26 -25.41
N GLY A 65 11.16 -1.07 -25.42
CA GLY A 65 10.09 -2.00 -25.79
C GLY A 65 8.88 -1.89 -24.85
N ALA A 66 9.12 -1.91 -23.55
CA ALA A 66 8.08 -1.75 -22.52
C ALA A 66 7.39 -0.38 -22.60
N PHE A 67 8.16 0.69 -22.87
CA PHE A 67 7.59 2.02 -23.08
C PHE A 67 6.68 2.06 -24.31
N ARG A 68 7.14 1.56 -25.46
CA ARG A 68 6.36 1.56 -26.70
C ARG A 68 5.08 0.72 -26.59
N ALA A 69 5.15 -0.46 -26.00
CA ALA A 69 4.00 -1.34 -25.81
C ALA A 69 2.82 -0.64 -25.11
N VAL A 70 3.11 0.32 -24.23
CA VAL A 70 2.08 1.08 -23.51
C VAL A 70 1.80 2.42 -24.18
N ASN A 71 2.83 3.13 -24.67
CA ASN A 71 2.69 4.46 -25.23
C ASN A 71 1.98 4.45 -26.60
N GLU A 72 2.08 3.35 -27.36
CA GLU A 72 1.45 3.18 -28.67
C GLU A 72 -0.03 2.77 -28.62
N LEU A 73 -0.59 2.49 -27.43
CA LEU A 73 -2.00 2.20 -27.27
C LEU A 73 -2.90 3.31 -27.84
N PRO A 74 -4.15 2.99 -28.26
CA PRO A 74 -5.07 3.95 -28.89
C PRO A 74 -5.38 5.18 -28.03
N ASP A 75 -5.61 6.32 -28.67
CA ASP A 75 -5.91 7.59 -27.97
C ASP A 75 -7.26 7.59 -27.26
N SER A 76 -8.18 6.69 -27.64
CA SER A 76 -9.48 6.47 -26.97
C SER A 76 -9.36 6.08 -25.48
N ILE A 77 -8.19 5.56 -25.07
CA ILE A 77 -7.91 5.20 -23.67
C ILE A 77 -7.58 6.44 -22.82
N TYR A 78 -7.31 7.60 -23.45
CA TYR A 78 -6.84 8.78 -22.71
C TYR A 78 -7.81 9.29 -21.63
N PRO A 79 -9.14 9.42 -21.86
CA PRO A 79 -10.05 9.91 -20.84
C PRO A 79 -10.06 9.05 -19.56
N PRO A 80 -10.25 7.73 -19.60
CA PRO A 80 -10.17 6.90 -18.41
C PRO A 80 -8.76 6.87 -17.79
N ALA A 81 -7.69 6.86 -18.58
CA ALA A 81 -6.32 6.93 -18.09
C ALA A 81 -6.06 8.24 -17.34
N TRP A 82 -6.61 9.36 -17.82
CA TRP A 82 -6.50 10.65 -17.15
C TRP A 82 -7.16 10.65 -15.77
N LEU A 83 -8.36 10.06 -15.64
CA LEU A 83 -9.03 9.92 -14.35
C LEU A 83 -8.21 9.09 -13.36
N ILE A 84 -7.71 7.94 -13.79
CA ILE A 84 -6.91 7.06 -12.94
C ILE A 84 -5.61 7.75 -12.50
N MET A 85 -4.98 8.49 -13.39
CA MET A 85 -3.74 9.20 -13.08
C MET A 85 -3.92 10.25 -11.98
N GLN A 86 -5.15 10.78 -11.74
CA GLN A 86 -5.41 11.72 -10.65
C GLN A 86 -5.17 11.12 -9.26
N LEU A 87 -5.26 9.79 -9.12
CA LEU A 87 -4.96 9.08 -7.86
C LEU A 87 -3.49 9.24 -7.41
N GLY A 88 -2.60 9.64 -8.33
CA GLY A 88 -1.20 9.96 -8.03
C GLY A 88 -0.87 11.45 -8.14
N ALA A 89 -1.82 12.32 -8.43
CA ALA A 89 -1.60 13.75 -8.49
C ALA A 89 -1.32 14.34 -7.10
N PHE A 90 -0.74 15.54 -7.03
CA PHE A 90 -0.47 16.22 -5.74
C PHE A 90 -1.73 16.34 -4.88
N GLY A 91 -2.87 16.69 -5.50
CA GLY A 91 -4.15 16.84 -4.80
C GLY A 91 -4.71 15.53 -4.23
N ALA A 92 -4.21 14.35 -4.65
CA ALA A 92 -4.67 13.07 -4.12
C ALA A 92 -4.33 12.90 -2.62
N ALA A 93 -3.20 13.43 -2.16
CA ALA A 93 -2.80 13.32 -0.76
C ALA A 93 -3.74 14.08 0.18
N PRO A 94 -4.01 15.39 0.00
CA PRO A 94 -4.97 16.09 0.85
C PRO A 94 -6.40 15.57 0.68
N ALA A 95 -6.81 15.14 -0.52
CA ALA A 95 -8.14 14.56 -0.73
C ALA A 95 -8.33 13.24 0.03
N ALA A 96 -7.37 12.32 -0.06
CA ALA A 96 -7.39 11.06 0.69
C ALA A 96 -7.31 11.28 2.20
N ALA A 97 -6.49 12.23 2.66
CA ALA A 97 -6.40 12.60 4.07
C ALA A 97 -7.72 13.21 4.58
N GLY A 98 -8.36 14.10 3.79
CA GLY A 98 -9.66 14.65 4.11
C GLY A 98 -10.75 13.59 4.22
N ALA A 99 -10.79 12.63 3.28
CA ALA A 99 -11.72 11.51 3.34
C ALA A 99 -11.52 10.64 4.60
N ALA A 100 -10.27 10.32 4.95
CA ALA A 100 -9.96 9.57 6.17
C ALA A 100 -10.35 10.36 7.44
N TRP A 101 -10.11 11.67 7.46
CA TRP A 101 -10.51 12.54 8.57
C TRP A 101 -12.02 12.56 8.76
N LEU A 102 -12.78 12.73 7.68
CA LEU A 102 -14.25 12.72 7.71
C LEU A 102 -14.81 11.35 8.13
N ALA A 103 -14.10 10.27 7.81
CA ALA A 103 -14.44 8.93 8.30
C ALA A 103 -14.03 8.67 9.77
N GLY A 104 -13.47 9.67 10.47
CA GLY A 104 -13.04 9.58 11.86
C GLY A 104 -11.66 8.97 12.08
N ASP A 105 -10.96 8.53 11.04
CA ASP A 105 -9.61 7.96 11.14
C ASP A 105 -8.53 9.06 10.99
N ARG A 106 -8.38 9.84 12.07
CA ARG A 106 -7.40 10.94 12.12
C ARG A 106 -5.97 10.47 11.94
N GLU A 107 -5.67 9.30 12.43
CA GLU A 107 -4.34 8.69 12.35
C GLU A 107 -3.98 8.40 10.89
N LEU A 108 -4.87 7.75 10.17
CA LEU A 108 -4.70 7.51 8.73
C LEU A 108 -4.62 8.82 7.96
N ALA A 109 -5.45 9.81 8.30
CA ALA A 109 -5.44 11.12 7.65
C ALA A 109 -4.06 11.80 7.72
N VAL A 110 -3.47 11.87 8.91
CA VAL A 110 -2.12 12.44 9.12
C VAL A 110 -1.08 11.66 8.34
N ARG A 111 -1.15 10.32 8.37
CA ARG A 111 -0.21 9.46 7.65
C ARG A 111 -0.30 9.63 6.13
N LEU A 112 -1.51 9.66 5.56
CA LEU A 112 -1.74 9.91 4.14
C LEU A 112 -1.19 11.27 3.70
N LEU A 113 -1.47 12.31 4.48
CA LEU A 113 -0.98 13.65 4.19
C LEU A 113 0.55 13.70 4.25
N ALA A 114 1.16 13.22 5.32
CA ALA A 114 2.62 13.23 5.50
C ALA A 114 3.33 12.41 4.42
N SER A 115 2.87 11.17 4.17
CA SER A 115 3.50 10.29 3.17
C SER A 115 3.33 10.80 1.74
N GLY A 116 2.14 11.28 1.38
CA GLY A 116 1.86 11.75 0.03
C GLY A 116 2.58 13.07 -0.29
N THR A 117 2.49 14.08 0.60
CA THR A 117 3.15 15.38 0.42
C THR A 117 4.66 15.26 0.53
N GLY A 118 5.16 14.46 1.48
CA GLY A 118 6.58 14.17 1.63
C GLY A 118 7.16 13.51 0.37
N THR A 119 6.45 12.54 -0.20
CA THR A 119 6.85 11.90 -1.47
C THR A 119 6.89 12.91 -2.61
N TRP A 120 5.88 13.76 -2.75
CA TRP A 120 5.85 14.78 -3.79
C TRP A 120 7.00 15.78 -3.67
N ALA A 121 7.32 16.22 -2.45
CA ALA A 121 8.42 17.14 -2.19
C ALA A 121 9.80 16.49 -2.49
N LEU A 122 10.04 15.28 -1.97
CA LEU A 122 11.27 14.54 -2.21
C LEU A 122 11.45 14.16 -3.68
N ALA A 123 10.37 13.88 -4.41
CA ALA A 123 10.45 13.62 -5.84
C ALA A 123 11.06 14.79 -6.62
N LYS A 124 10.80 16.03 -6.22
CA LYS A 124 11.43 17.22 -6.82
C LYS A 124 12.94 17.27 -6.55
N VAL A 125 13.34 16.95 -5.34
CA VAL A 125 14.76 16.93 -4.96
C VAL A 125 15.51 15.85 -5.75
N VAL A 126 14.96 14.63 -5.81
CA VAL A 126 15.57 13.52 -6.55
C VAL A 126 15.66 13.81 -8.06
N LYS A 127 14.65 14.47 -8.63
CA LYS A 127 14.71 14.92 -10.03
C LYS A 127 15.93 15.80 -10.31
N GLN A 128 16.19 16.77 -9.45
CA GLN A 128 17.33 17.67 -9.59
C GLN A 128 18.68 16.96 -9.39
N ALA A 129 18.71 15.92 -8.56
CA ALA A 129 19.93 15.13 -8.33
C ALA A 129 20.25 14.18 -9.50
N VAL A 130 19.23 13.57 -10.15
CA VAL A 130 19.45 12.58 -11.21
C VAL A 130 19.49 13.20 -12.60
N ARG A 131 18.66 14.21 -12.87
CA ARG A 131 18.60 15.01 -14.10
C ARG A 131 18.35 14.21 -15.38
N ARG A 132 17.60 13.09 -15.31
CA ARG A 132 17.20 12.35 -16.51
C ARG A 132 16.18 13.16 -17.31
N PRO A 133 16.38 13.33 -18.63
CA PRO A 133 15.39 13.95 -19.51
C PRO A 133 14.10 13.11 -19.60
N ARG A 134 13.04 13.68 -20.16
CA ARG A 134 11.78 12.99 -20.43
C ARG A 134 11.89 12.09 -21.67
N PRO A 135 10.91 11.15 -21.85
CA PRO A 135 10.94 10.20 -22.96
C PRO A 135 11.06 10.85 -24.34
N ASP A 136 10.41 11.99 -24.55
CA ASP A 136 10.43 12.74 -25.83
C ASP A 136 11.82 13.31 -26.21
N ALA A 137 12.69 13.53 -25.22
CA ALA A 137 14.07 13.94 -25.46
C ALA A 137 15.05 12.75 -25.62
N LEU A 138 14.62 11.53 -25.26
CA LEU A 138 15.46 10.32 -25.26
C LEU A 138 15.06 9.33 -26.36
N LEU A 139 13.82 9.35 -26.79
CA LEU A 139 13.25 8.40 -27.75
C LEU A 139 12.56 9.15 -28.90
N ALA A 140 13.00 8.87 -30.12
CA ALA A 140 12.23 9.26 -31.33
C ALA A 140 10.84 8.59 -31.28
N ARG A 141 9.78 9.25 -31.68
CA ARG A 141 8.40 8.76 -31.74
C ARG A 141 7.75 8.52 -30.35
N THR A 142 7.88 9.47 -29.45
CA THR A 142 7.10 9.50 -28.23
C THR A 142 5.74 10.17 -28.48
N ARG A 143 4.63 9.44 -28.24
CA ARG A 143 3.28 10.02 -28.25
C ARG A 143 3.03 10.74 -26.93
N ARG A 144 2.89 12.06 -26.99
CA ARG A 144 2.58 12.90 -25.83
C ARG A 144 1.08 13.16 -25.75
N ARG A 145 0.45 12.81 -24.62
CA ARG A 145 -0.98 13.00 -24.38
C ARG A 145 -1.22 13.93 -23.21
N GLY A 146 -2.14 14.87 -23.41
CA GLY A 146 -2.50 15.85 -22.40
C GLY A 146 -1.42 16.90 -22.10
N ARG A 147 -1.72 17.75 -21.12
CA ARG A 147 -0.78 18.79 -20.66
C ARG A 147 0.36 18.15 -19.85
N GLN A 148 1.54 18.21 -20.39
CA GLN A 148 2.73 17.72 -19.68
C GLN A 148 3.49 18.87 -19.05
N ALA A 149 3.89 18.67 -17.79
CA ALA A 149 4.81 19.62 -17.17
C ALA A 149 6.17 19.57 -17.87
N ALA A 150 6.78 20.71 -18.08
CA ALA A 150 8.17 20.80 -18.51
C ALA A 150 9.11 20.19 -17.46
N GLY A 151 10.35 19.87 -17.84
CA GLY A 151 11.42 19.48 -16.93
C GLY A 151 11.78 18.00 -16.96
N LEU A 152 12.31 17.50 -15.85
CA LEU A 152 13.02 16.23 -15.75
C LEU A 152 12.08 15.01 -15.65
N GLY A 153 12.52 13.87 -16.23
CA GLY A 153 11.79 12.61 -16.26
C GLY A 153 11.88 11.83 -14.94
N TYR A 154 13.07 11.46 -14.53
CA TYR A 154 13.28 10.63 -13.34
C TYR A 154 13.09 11.45 -12.07
N LEU A 155 12.35 10.96 -11.13
CA LEU A 155 11.41 9.85 -11.08
C LEU A 155 9.96 10.31 -11.22
N SER A 156 9.01 9.36 -11.38
CA SER A 156 7.59 9.70 -11.48
C SER A 156 6.99 10.08 -10.12
N GLY A 157 6.62 11.36 -9.96
CA GLY A 157 5.92 11.82 -8.76
C GLY A 157 4.54 11.18 -8.60
N HIS A 158 3.78 10.96 -9.69
CA HIS A 158 2.47 10.31 -9.63
C HIS A 158 2.57 8.86 -9.13
N ALA A 159 3.52 8.07 -9.66
CA ALA A 159 3.74 6.71 -9.18
C ALA A 159 4.16 6.69 -7.69
N GLY A 160 4.98 7.67 -7.29
CA GLY A 160 5.41 7.82 -5.90
C GLY A 160 4.24 8.14 -4.96
N VAL A 161 3.45 9.16 -5.28
CA VAL A 161 2.30 9.55 -4.44
C VAL A 161 1.29 8.40 -4.36
N ALA A 162 0.94 7.76 -5.48
CA ALA A 162 0.02 6.62 -5.47
C ALA A 162 0.55 5.47 -4.61
N ALA A 163 1.84 5.14 -4.69
CA ALA A 163 2.46 4.09 -3.88
C ALA A 163 2.48 4.45 -2.38
N ALA A 164 2.78 5.70 -2.04
CA ALA A 164 2.76 6.18 -0.65
C ALA A 164 1.36 6.10 -0.04
N LEU A 165 0.34 6.61 -0.75
CA LEU A 165 -1.04 6.57 -0.29
C LEU A 165 -1.57 5.13 -0.19
N GLY A 166 -1.26 4.29 -1.19
CA GLY A 166 -1.59 2.87 -1.17
C GLY A 166 -0.98 2.14 0.03
N ALA A 167 0.32 2.33 0.27
CA ALA A 167 1.02 1.71 1.40
C ALA A 167 0.44 2.16 2.76
N SER A 168 0.09 3.45 2.88
CA SER A 168 -0.53 3.99 4.09
C SER A 168 -1.92 3.42 4.35
N ALA A 169 -2.73 3.23 3.28
CA ALA A 169 -4.11 2.77 3.41
C ALA A 169 -4.25 1.24 3.57
N LEU A 170 -3.35 0.45 2.93
CA LEU A 170 -3.43 -1.02 2.89
C LEU A 170 -3.75 -1.70 4.23
N PRO A 171 -3.14 -1.32 5.39
CA PRO A 171 -3.43 -1.96 6.67
C PRO A 171 -4.86 -1.77 7.17
N ARG A 172 -5.54 -0.71 6.71
CA ARG A 172 -6.92 -0.33 7.13
C ARG A 172 -8.00 -0.93 6.22
N LEU A 173 -7.60 -1.48 5.06
CA LEU A 173 -8.53 -1.97 4.05
C LEU A 173 -8.84 -3.46 4.22
N GLY A 174 -10.08 -3.83 3.94
CA GLY A 174 -10.50 -5.21 3.76
C GLY A 174 -9.94 -5.83 2.45
N PRO A 175 -10.17 -7.13 2.20
CA PRO A 175 -9.57 -7.83 1.06
C PRO A 175 -9.84 -7.18 -0.30
N ALA A 176 -11.06 -6.74 -0.57
CA ALA A 176 -11.43 -6.08 -1.82
C ALA A 176 -10.71 -4.73 -1.99
N GLY A 177 -10.65 -3.91 -0.93
CA GLY A 177 -9.92 -2.64 -0.96
C GLY A 177 -8.41 -2.83 -1.15
N ARG A 178 -7.83 -3.86 -0.54
CA ARG A 178 -6.42 -4.23 -0.76
C ARG A 178 -6.16 -4.62 -2.21
N ALA A 179 -7.01 -5.47 -2.79
CA ALA A 179 -6.92 -5.85 -4.19
C ALA A 179 -7.01 -4.63 -5.11
N LEU A 180 -7.96 -3.72 -4.84
CA LEU A 180 -8.10 -2.47 -5.59
C LEU A 180 -6.82 -1.63 -5.55
N VAL A 181 -6.23 -1.41 -4.38
CA VAL A 181 -4.98 -0.64 -4.23
C VAL A 181 -3.82 -1.30 -4.97
N LEU A 182 -3.68 -2.64 -4.85
CA LEU A 182 -2.62 -3.39 -5.51
C LEU A 182 -2.71 -3.33 -7.04
N VAL A 183 -3.90 -3.12 -7.60
CA VAL A 183 -4.11 -2.89 -9.03
C VAL A 183 -3.96 -1.41 -9.39
N ALA A 184 -4.58 -0.51 -8.63
CA ALA A 184 -4.62 0.91 -8.94
C ALA A 184 -3.21 1.55 -8.96
N VAL A 185 -2.34 1.20 -8.02
CA VAL A 185 -0.99 1.78 -7.93
C VAL A 185 -0.14 1.50 -9.19
N PRO A 186 0.02 0.25 -9.67
CA PRO A 186 0.71 0.00 -10.94
C PRO A 186 0.02 0.66 -12.13
N VAL A 187 -1.32 0.65 -12.18
CA VAL A 187 -2.07 1.26 -13.27
C VAL A 187 -1.82 2.77 -13.34
N VAL A 188 -1.74 3.49 -12.21
CA VAL A 188 -1.30 4.91 -12.20
C VAL A 188 0.08 5.06 -12.84
N GLY A 189 1.03 4.16 -12.55
CA GLY A 189 2.33 4.14 -13.21
C GLY A 189 2.22 3.98 -14.73
N LEU A 190 1.43 3.00 -15.18
CA LEU A 190 1.19 2.72 -16.61
C LEU A 190 0.54 3.91 -17.33
N THR A 191 -0.39 4.62 -16.70
CA THR A 191 -0.99 5.83 -17.31
C THR A 191 0.05 6.92 -17.58
N ARG A 192 1.13 6.98 -16.79
CA ARG A 192 2.22 7.95 -17.01
C ARG A 192 3.13 7.56 -18.16
N ILE A 193 3.32 6.26 -18.40
CA ILE A 193 3.99 5.74 -19.61
C ILE A 193 3.10 5.99 -20.82
N TYR A 194 1.83 5.65 -20.73
CA TYR A 194 0.84 5.88 -21.78
C TYR A 194 0.78 7.35 -22.20
N ALA A 195 0.78 8.28 -21.25
CA ALA A 195 0.80 9.71 -21.54
C ALA A 195 2.14 10.20 -22.15
N GLY A 196 3.16 9.36 -22.25
CA GLY A 196 4.49 9.75 -22.76
C GLY A 196 5.28 10.63 -21.79
N ALA A 197 4.93 10.62 -20.52
CA ALA A 197 5.52 11.50 -19.50
C ALA A 197 6.73 10.89 -18.80
N HIS A 198 6.78 9.56 -18.68
CA HIS A 198 7.79 8.82 -17.91
C HIS A 198 8.17 7.51 -18.58
N LEU A 199 9.40 7.07 -18.35
CA LEU A 199 9.91 5.74 -18.72
C LEU A 199 9.65 4.73 -17.61
N PRO A 200 9.70 3.41 -17.88
CA PRO A 200 9.52 2.36 -16.87
C PRO A 200 10.38 2.51 -15.61
N LEU A 201 11.67 2.84 -15.77
CA LEU A 201 12.56 3.07 -14.62
C LEU A 201 12.12 4.26 -13.75
N ASP A 202 11.54 5.29 -14.36
CA ASP A 202 11.02 6.44 -13.63
C ASP A 202 9.83 6.06 -12.74
N ILE A 203 9.00 5.12 -13.22
CA ILE A 203 7.85 4.58 -12.48
C ILE A 203 8.34 3.73 -11.30
N ALA A 204 9.29 2.81 -11.55
CA ALA A 204 9.86 1.97 -10.52
C ALA A 204 10.53 2.78 -9.40
N GLY A 205 11.37 3.76 -9.77
CA GLY A 205 12.01 4.67 -8.82
C GLY A 205 11.00 5.53 -8.05
N GLY A 206 9.93 5.99 -8.73
CA GLY A 206 8.85 6.75 -8.11
C GLY A 206 8.08 5.94 -7.08
N ALA A 207 7.62 4.73 -7.46
CA ALA A 207 6.92 3.82 -6.55
C ALA A 207 7.78 3.46 -5.33
N ALA A 208 9.06 3.18 -5.55
CA ALA A 208 10.01 2.92 -4.47
C ALA A 208 10.15 4.13 -3.54
N LEU A 209 10.22 5.36 -4.07
CA LEU A 209 10.25 6.56 -3.22
C LEU A 209 9.00 6.66 -2.34
N GLY A 210 7.81 6.42 -2.90
CA GLY A 210 6.57 6.44 -2.13
C GLY A 210 6.57 5.41 -0.99
N LEU A 211 7.02 4.19 -1.27
CA LEU A 211 7.17 3.13 -0.26
C LEU A 211 8.20 3.47 0.82
N ALA A 212 9.31 4.09 0.44
CA ALA A 212 10.35 4.53 1.37
C ALA A 212 9.84 5.62 2.31
N VAL A 213 9.13 6.62 1.77
CA VAL A 213 8.58 7.72 2.58
C VAL A 213 7.51 7.22 3.54
N ASP A 214 6.56 6.37 3.09
CA ASP A 214 5.57 5.78 4.00
C ASP A 214 6.23 4.91 5.08
N ALA A 215 7.29 4.15 4.74
CA ALA A 215 8.05 3.38 5.71
C ALA A 215 8.76 4.27 6.74
N ALA A 216 9.37 5.37 6.30
CA ALA A 216 10.01 6.34 7.17
C ALA A 216 8.99 7.00 8.13
N VAL A 217 7.83 7.42 7.62
CA VAL A 217 6.72 7.95 8.44
C VAL A 217 6.26 6.93 9.48
N ALA A 218 6.20 5.64 9.12
CA ALA A 218 5.85 4.59 10.07
C ALA A 218 6.91 4.37 11.16
N LEU A 219 8.20 4.57 10.84
CA LEU A 219 9.31 4.40 11.79
C LEU A 219 9.49 5.58 12.74
N THR A 220 9.13 6.81 12.34
CA THR A 220 9.23 8.00 13.18
C THR A 220 8.11 8.12 14.22
N GLY A 221 7.32 7.10 14.40
CA GLY A 221 6.21 7.10 15.37
C GLY A 221 4.94 7.76 14.82
N GLY A 222 4.88 7.94 13.50
CA GLY A 222 3.62 8.19 12.83
C GLY A 222 2.61 7.09 13.23
N PRO A 223 1.30 7.40 13.19
CA PRO A 223 0.26 6.53 13.72
C PRO A 223 0.45 5.07 13.28
N ARG A 224 0.63 4.17 14.24
CA ARG A 224 0.73 2.72 13.97
C ARG A 224 -0.65 2.21 13.59
N PRO A 225 -0.81 1.47 12.48
CA PRO A 225 -2.09 0.85 12.20
C PRO A 225 -2.38 -0.14 13.34
N THR A 226 -3.27 0.23 14.26
CA THR A 226 -3.92 -0.75 15.12
C THR A 226 -4.70 -1.65 14.17
N VAL A 227 -4.28 -2.91 14.07
CA VAL A 227 -5.10 -3.95 13.44
C VAL A 227 -6.33 -4.07 14.32
N THR A 228 -7.35 -3.27 14.03
CA THR A 228 -8.68 -3.51 14.56
C THR A 228 -9.09 -4.85 13.95
N GLN A 229 -8.89 -5.94 14.71
CA GLN A 229 -9.62 -7.16 14.43
C GLN A 229 -11.07 -6.70 14.31
N ALA A 230 -11.65 -6.89 13.14
CA ALA A 230 -13.07 -6.71 12.94
C ALA A 230 -13.75 -7.61 13.98
N GLN A 231 -14.04 -7.05 15.14
CA GLN A 231 -14.94 -7.67 16.09
C GLN A 231 -16.27 -7.68 15.35
N GLY A 232 -16.68 -8.87 14.94
CA GLY A 232 -18.01 -9.08 14.42
C GLY A 232 -19.02 -8.43 15.37
N PRO A 233 -20.16 -7.97 14.87
CA PRO A 233 -21.16 -7.34 15.71
C PRO A 233 -21.39 -8.19 16.95
N PRO A 234 -21.48 -7.56 18.17
CA PRO A 234 -21.64 -8.32 19.39
C PRO A 234 -22.87 -9.21 19.25
N ALA A 235 -22.72 -10.49 19.53
CA ALA A 235 -23.75 -11.54 19.39
C ALA A 235 -25.03 -11.26 20.21
N ARG A 236 -25.13 -10.12 20.88
CA ARG A 236 -26.31 -9.67 21.65
C ARG A 236 -27.37 -8.93 20.81
N ALA A 237 -27.15 -8.63 19.54
CA ALA A 237 -28.15 -7.96 18.70
C ALA A 237 -29.15 -8.95 18.02
N LEU A 238 -28.95 -10.26 18.18
CA LEU A 238 -29.96 -11.26 17.79
C LEU A 238 -30.75 -11.66 19.05
N GLY A 239 -31.40 -10.68 19.65
CA GLY A 239 -32.48 -10.92 20.62
C GLY A 239 -33.62 -11.63 19.91
N LEU A 240 -33.65 -12.95 20.01
CA LEU A 240 -34.80 -13.73 19.63
C LEU A 240 -36.00 -13.22 20.43
N TRP A 241 -36.89 -12.56 19.70
CA TRP A 241 -38.22 -12.18 20.18
C TRP A 241 -38.89 -13.43 20.73
N ARG A 242 -38.99 -13.54 22.07
CA ARG A 242 -39.83 -14.55 22.74
C ARG A 242 -41.26 -14.04 22.68
N GLY A 243 -42.03 -14.63 21.77
CA GLY A 243 -43.47 -14.40 21.71
C GLY A 243 -44.16 -14.64 23.06
N PRO A 244 -45.31 -13.95 23.30
CA PRO A 244 -46.04 -14.06 24.58
C PRO A 244 -46.55 -15.47 24.79
N GLY A 245 -46.33 -16.00 26.00
CA GLY A 245 -46.79 -17.33 26.41
C GLY A 245 -48.29 -17.49 26.30
N ARG A 246 -48.73 -18.64 25.81
CA ARG A 246 -50.15 -19.05 25.81
C ARG A 246 -50.67 -19.18 27.21
N PRO A 247 -51.93 -18.75 27.47
CA PRO A 247 -52.61 -19.04 28.75
C PRO A 247 -52.84 -20.53 28.90
N ARG A 248 -52.69 -21.06 30.10
CA ARG A 248 -53.18 -22.40 30.47
C ARG A 248 -54.66 -22.26 30.84
N ASP A 249 -55.49 -22.93 30.08
CA ASP A 249 -56.89 -23.10 30.41
C ASP A 249 -57.05 -24.13 31.58
N PRO A 250 -58.18 -24.04 32.34
CA PRO A 250 -58.38 -24.68 33.62
C PRO A 250 -58.53 -26.21 33.60
#